data_044ef9b95c802a512cd0762678e394a1
#
_entry.id   044ef9b95c802a512cd0762678e394a1
#
_cell.length_a   1.000
_cell.length_b   1.000
_cell.length_c   1.000
_cell.angle_alpha   90.00
_cell.angle_beta   90.00
_cell.angle_gamma   90.00
#
_symmetry.space_group_name_H-M   'P 1'
#
loop_
_entity.id
_entity.type
_entity.pdbx_description
1 polymer ?
#
loop_
_entity_poly.entity_id
_entity_poly.type
_entity_poly.pdbx_seq_one_letter_code
_entity_poly.pdbx_strand_id
1 'polypeptide(L)'
;MILAALLALAAAAQEPPPPAPGVDRSDYHFRYLNRLDPREGWKRTVSGVRYRRVGRATRGAHPSPTDTVTIHYVGRFIDGVEFDSSVARGEPATFPLPRLIRGWQEGVPLMRVGERFEFAIPWNLAYGWNGRGPIPGGATLVFTIDLIGIAPPAQES
;
A
#
# COMPACT_ATOMS: atom_id res chain seq x y z
N MET A 1 16.48 -2.46 5.57
CA MET A 1 16.06 -2.81 6.95
C MET A 1 14.58 -2.50 7.25
N ILE A 2 13.93 -1.59 6.57
CA ILE A 2 12.52 -1.23 6.83
C ILE A 2 11.54 -2.26 6.25
N LEU A 3 11.97 -3.04 5.28
CA LEU A 3 11.20 -4.21 4.82
C LEU A 3 11.11 -5.33 5.86
N ALA A 4 11.97 -5.31 6.87
CA ALA A 4 11.92 -6.27 7.95
C ALA A 4 10.68 -6.09 8.86
N ALA A 5 10.13 -4.88 8.94
CA ALA A 5 8.89 -4.64 9.68
C ALA A 5 7.67 -5.18 8.94
N LEU A 6 7.68 -5.11 7.61
CA LEU A 6 6.67 -5.77 6.75
C LEU A 6 6.82 -7.30 6.74
N LEU A 7 7.97 -7.81 7.08
CA LEU A 7 8.29 -9.24 7.04
C LEU A 7 8.10 -9.96 8.40
N ALA A 8 8.17 -9.25 9.51
CA ALA A 8 8.23 -9.88 10.82
C ALA A 8 6.89 -10.50 11.31
N LEU A 9 5.76 -10.07 10.77
CA LEU A 9 4.44 -10.63 11.12
C LEU A 9 3.87 -11.60 10.08
N ALA A 10 4.58 -11.81 9.05
CA ALA A 10 4.11 -12.56 7.89
C ALA A 10 4.07 -14.08 8.06
N ALA A 11 4.52 -14.59 9.19
CA ALA A 11 4.48 -16.03 9.48
C ALA A 11 3.06 -16.62 9.56
N ALA A 12 2.03 -15.77 9.60
CA ALA A 12 0.63 -16.17 9.63
C ALA A 12 -0.17 -15.80 8.37
N ALA A 13 0.41 -15.08 7.43
CA ALA A 13 -0.25 -14.76 6.17
C ALA A 13 -0.18 -15.98 5.25
N GLN A 14 -1.30 -16.67 5.09
CA GLN A 14 -1.41 -17.72 4.08
C GLN A 14 -1.41 -17.07 2.70
N GLU A 15 -0.63 -17.63 1.77
CA GLU A 15 -0.76 -17.23 0.36
C GLU A 15 -2.24 -17.23 -0.04
N PRO A 16 -2.71 -16.20 -0.72
CA PRO A 16 -4.04 -16.27 -1.32
C PRO A 16 -4.10 -17.54 -2.19
N PRO A 17 -5.21 -18.24 -2.16
CA PRO A 17 -5.33 -19.46 -2.96
C PRO A 17 -4.95 -19.13 -4.42
N PRO A 18 -4.18 -19.99 -5.08
CA PRO A 18 -3.84 -19.78 -6.47
C PRO A 18 -5.13 -19.63 -7.28
N PRO A 19 -5.16 -18.80 -8.30
CA PRO A 19 -6.30 -18.73 -9.19
C PRO A 19 -6.61 -20.13 -9.72
N ALA A 20 -7.87 -20.39 -9.99
CA ALA A 20 -8.31 -21.67 -10.53
C ALA A 20 -7.46 -22.09 -11.74
N PRO A 21 -7.21 -23.39 -11.94
CA PRO A 21 -6.42 -23.86 -13.08
C PRO A 21 -6.90 -23.22 -14.39
N GLY A 22 -5.97 -22.62 -15.15
CA GLY A 22 -6.28 -21.92 -16.40
C GLY A 22 -6.52 -20.42 -16.30
N VAL A 23 -6.53 -19.84 -15.10
CA VAL A 23 -6.55 -18.38 -14.93
C VAL A 23 -5.12 -17.89 -14.76
N ASP A 24 -4.65 -17.09 -15.70
CA ASP A 24 -3.37 -16.39 -15.55
C ASP A 24 -3.42 -15.48 -14.32
N ARG A 25 -2.44 -15.59 -13.45
CA ARG A 25 -2.34 -14.77 -12.23
C ARG A 25 -2.36 -13.28 -12.56
N SER A 26 -1.74 -12.87 -13.65
CA SER A 26 -1.76 -11.48 -14.12
C SER A 26 -3.17 -11.03 -14.50
N ASP A 27 -3.95 -11.90 -15.14
CA ASP A 27 -5.33 -11.62 -15.53
C ASP A 27 -6.25 -11.46 -14.30
N TYR A 28 -6.06 -12.28 -13.28
CA TYR A 28 -6.81 -12.18 -12.02
C TYR A 28 -6.61 -10.83 -11.31
N HIS A 29 -5.36 -10.40 -11.20
CA HIS A 29 -5.02 -9.11 -10.60
C HIS A 29 -5.48 -7.92 -11.46
N PHE A 30 -5.34 -8.04 -12.77
CA PHE A 30 -5.82 -7.03 -13.71
C PHE A 30 -7.35 -6.84 -13.64
N ARG A 31 -8.09 -7.93 -13.57
CA ARG A 31 -9.56 -7.89 -13.40
C ARG A 31 -9.96 -7.24 -12.09
N TYR A 32 -9.24 -7.51 -11.01
CA TYR A 32 -9.49 -6.86 -9.72
C TYR A 32 -9.37 -5.33 -9.86
N LEU A 33 -8.25 -4.85 -10.40
CA LEU A 33 -8.01 -3.41 -10.57
C LEU A 33 -9.05 -2.73 -11.46
N ASN A 34 -9.55 -3.42 -12.48
CA ASN A 34 -10.56 -2.89 -13.39
C ASN A 34 -11.98 -2.90 -12.83
N ARG A 35 -12.24 -3.62 -11.76
CA ARG A 35 -13.53 -3.60 -11.06
C ARG A 35 -13.67 -2.46 -10.06
N LEU A 36 -12.59 -1.75 -9.74
CA LEU A 36 -12.63 -0.63 -8.83
C LEU A 36 -13.37 0.54 -9.49
N ASP A 37 -14.60 0.76 -9.03
CA ASP A 37 -15.54 1.67 -9.69
C ASP A 37 -15.26 3.14 -9.33
N PRO A 38 -15.10 4.03 -10.32
CA PRO A 38 -15.00 5.47 -10.08
C PRO A 38 -16.19 6.06 -9.32
N ARG A 39 -17.38 5.45 -9.42
CA ARG A 39 -18.56 5.87 -8.65
C ARG A 39 -18.41 5.68 -7.14
N GLU A 40 -17.54 4.76 -6.73
CA GLU A 40 -17.15 4.53 -5.33
C GLU A 40 -15.99 5.42 -4.88
N GLY A 41 -15.58 6.38 -5.70
CA GLY A 41 -14.51 7.32 -5.42
C GLY A 41 -13.12 6.86 -5.87
N TRP A 42 -13.01 5.71 -6.53
CA TRP A 42 -11.73 5.22 -7.03
C TRP A 42 -11.20 6.08 -8.17
N LYS A 43 -9.94 6.46 -8.05
CA LYS A 43 -9.16 7.20 -9.04
C LYS A 43 -7.94 6.40 -9.44
N ARG A 44 -7.29 6.81 -10.52
CA ARG A 44 -6.09 6.14 -11.05
C ARG A 44 -5.00 7.16 -11.30
N THR A 45 -3.77 6.84 -10.89
CA THR A 45 -2.57 7.57 -11.31
C THR A 45 -2.17 7.15 -12.72
N VAL A 46 -1.29 7.93 -13.36
CA VAL A 46 -0.75 7.60 -14.70
C VAL A 46 -0.04 6.25 -14.70
N SER A 47 0.70 5.93 -13.64
CA SER A 47 1.43 4.67 -13.49
C SER A 47 0.54 3.47 -13.18
N GLY A 48 -0.71 3.69 -12.74
CA GLY A 48 -1.68 2.63 -12.53
C GLY A 48 -2.08 2.36 -11.08
N VAL A 49 -1.58 3.10 -10.10
CA VAL A 49 -2.06 3.01 -8.72
C VAL A 49 -3.53 3.40 -8.67
N ARG A 50 -4.37 2.58 -8.03
CA ARG A 50 -5.74 2.94 -7.71
C ARG A 50 -5.79 3.49 -6.30
N TYR A 51 -6.54 4.56 -6.09
CA TYR A 51 -6.67 5.17 -4.78
C TYR A 51 -8.04 5.83 -4.59
N ARG A 52 -8.48 5.86 -3.34
CA ARG A 52 -9.65 6.64 -2.93
C ARG A 52 -9.49 7.14 -1.50
N ARG A 53 -10.04 8.30 -1.22
CA ARG A 53 -10.16 8.79 0.15
C ARG A 53 -11.34 8.12 0.85
N VAL A 54 -11.13 7.71 2.09
CA VAL A 54 -12.16 7.18 2.98
C VAL A 54 -12.41 8.20 4.08
N GLY A 55 -13.63 8.71 4.17
CA GLY A 55 -13.97 9.71 5.17
C GLY A 55 -13.72 11.16 4.71
N ARG A 56 -13.47 12.03 5.66
CA ARG A 56 -13.41 13.46 5.41
C ARG A 56 -12.06 13.91 4.84
N ALA A 57 -12.11 14.90 3.97
CA ALA A 57 -10.93 15.67 3.59
C ALA A 57 -10.46 16.53 4.76
N THR A 58 -9.15 16.66 4.90
CA THR A 58 -8.54 17.55 5.87
C THR A 58 -7.86 18.74 5.18
N ARG A 59 -7.36 19.69 5.99
CA ARG A 59 -6.54 20.81 5.53
C ARG A 59 -5.06 20.61 5.86
N GLY A 60 -4.69 19.39 6.25
CA GLY A 60 -3.30 19.04 6.54
C GLY A 60 -2.39 19.16 5.33
N ALA A 61 -1.09 19.19 5.58
CA ALA A 61 -0.08 19.24 4.53
C ALA A 61 -0.03 17.92 3.74
N HIS A 62 0.36 18.02 2.48
CA HIS A 62 0.77 16.85 1.68
C HIS A 62 2.23 16.54 1.96
N PRO A 63 2.62 15.25 2.10
CA PRO A 63 4.02 14.88 2.11
C PRO A 63 4.68 15.18 0.75
N SER A 64 5.96 15.53 0.80
CA SER A 64 6.83 15.47 -0.36
C SER A 64 7.28 14.03 -0.60
N PRO A 65 7.61 13.63 -1.84
CA PRO A 65 8.15 12.29 -2.11
C PRO A 65 9.42 11.91 -1.36
N THR A 66 10.14 12.88 -0.80
CA THR A 66 11.37 12.69 -0.02
C THR A 66 11.17 12.72 1.48
N ASP A 67 9.95 12.97 1.94
CA ASP A 67 9.64 13.08 3.37
C ASP A 67 9.63 11.71 4.07
N THR A 68 9.80 11.77 5.38
CA THR A 68 9.52 10.68 6.30
C THR A 68 8.10 10.84 6.83
N VAL A 69 7.31 9.80 6.75
CA VAL A 69 5.90 9.82 7.16
C VAL A 69 5.64 8.89 8.33
N THR A 70 4.73 9.29 9.21
CA THR A 70 4.18 8.46 10.28
C THR A 70 2.77 8.07 9.91
N ILE A 71 2.52 6.78 9.86
CA ILE A 71 1.27 6.21 9.38
C ILE A 71 0.78 5.07 10.25
N HIS A 72 -0.54 4.85 10.28
CA HIS A 72 -1.11 3.52 10.48
C HIS A 72 -1.48 2.91 9.14
N TYR A 73 -1.26 1.61 8.98
CA TYR A 73 -1.62 0.91 7.76
C TYR A 73 -2.05 -0.53 8.01
N VAL A 74 -2.86 -1.02 7.10
CA VAL A 74 -3.22 -2.44 7.00
C VAL A 74 -3.00 -2.85 5.55
N GLY A 75 -2.17 -3.86 5.33
CA GLY A 75 -1.91 -4.44 4.03
C GLY A 75 -2.65 -5.76 3.86
N ARG A 76 -3.36 -5.91 2.75
CA ARG A 76 -4.13 -7.11 2.39
C ARG A 76 -3.86 -7.53 0.97
N PHE A 77 -4.00 -8.83 0.75
CA PHE A 77 -4.14 -9.37 -0.61
C PHE A 77 -5.53 -9.05 -1.17
N ILE A 78 -5.72 -9.25 -2.47
CA ILE A 78 -7.00 -8.95 -3.13
C ILE A 78 -8.15 -9.86 -2.69
N ASP A 79 -7.86 -11.00 -2.05
CA ASP A 79 -8.86 -11.86 -1.40
C ASP A 79 -9.25 -11.39 0.01
N GLY A 80 -8.63 -10.32 0.50
CA GLY A 80 -8.89 -9.74 1.81
C GLY A 80 -8.00 -10.26 2.95
N VAL A 81 -7.14 -11.25 2.70
CA VAL A 81 -6.22 -11.77 3.72
C VAL A 81 -5.17 -10.72 4.07
N GLU A 82 -5.07 -10.40 5.36
CA GLU A 82 -4.09 -9.46 5.89
C GLU A 82 -2.70 -10.09 5.92
N PHE A 83 -1.71 -9.38 5.39
CA PHE A 83 -0.31 -9.82 5.46
C PHE A 83 0.55 -8.94 6.36
N ASP A 84 0.14 -7.72 6.66
CA ASP A 84 0.84 -6.82 7.57
C ASP A 84 -0.08 -5.72 8.09
N SER A 85 0.13 -5.29 9.36
CA SER A 85 -0.68 -4.24 9.96
C SER A 85 0.05 -3.57 11.13
N SER A 86 0.26 -2.26 11.03
CA SER A 86 0.72 -1.46 12.16
C SER A 86 -0.37 -1.34 13.23
N VAL A 87 -1.64 -1.39 12.84
CA VAL A 87 -2.78 -1.36 13.76
C VAL A 87 -2.76 -2.59 14.66
N ALA A 88 -2.52 -3.77 14.08
CA ALA A 88 -2.42 -5.02 14.84
C ALA A 88 -1.23 -5.02 15.82
N ARG A 89 -0.13 -4.32 15.48
CA ARG A 89 1.01 -4.14 16.39
C ARG A 89 0.78 -3.11 17.49
N GLY A 90 -0.27 -2.28 17.37
CA GLY A 90 -0.65 -1.29 18.37
C GLY A 90 0.15 0.00 18.34
N GLU A 91 0.97 0.23 17.33
CA GLU A 91 1.79 1.45 17.20
C GLU A 91 1.92 1.90 15.74
N PRO A 92 1.95 3.23 15.49
CA PRO A 92 2.22 3.76 14.16
C PRO A 92 3.62 3.40 13.69
N ALA A 93 3.78 3.34 12.38
CA ALA A 93 5.07 3.13 11.74
C ALA A 93 5.57 4.43 11.12
N THR A 94 6.88 4.66 11.20
CA THR A 94 7.54 5.84 10.61
C THR A 94 8.51 5.38 9.54
N PHE A 95 8.30 5.85 8.31
CA PHE A 95 9.05 5.43 7.14
C PHE A 95 9.53 6.59 6.29
N PRO A 96 10.78 6.59 5.82
CA PRO A 96 11.21 7.45 4.71
C PRO A 96 10.55 6.97 3.40
N LEU A 97 9.76 7.82 2.74
CA LEU A 97 9.07 7.46 1.49
C LEU A 97 10.00 6.91 0.40
N PRO A 98 11.23 7.45 0.19
CA PRO A 98 12.11 6.94 -0.85
C PRO A 98 12.53 5.46 -0.71
N ARG A 99 12.37 4.88 0.48
CA ARG A 99 12.73 3.49 0.77
C ARG A 99 11.57 2.50 0.63
N LEU A 100 10.38 2.98 0.32
CA LEU A 100 9.17 2.17 0.21
C LEU A 100 8.93 1.73 -1.23
N ILE A 101 7.96 0.82 -1.41
CA ILE A 101 7.53 0.41 -2.75
C ILE A 101 7.03 1.62 -3.55
N ARG A 102 7.18 1.56 -4.87
CA ARG A 102 6.85 2.70 -5.75
C ARG A 102 5.41 3.16 -5.61
N GLY A 103 4.48 2.25 -5.41
CA GLY A 103 3.08 2.58 -5.19
C GLY A 103 2.85 3.49 -4.00
N TRP A 104 3.61 3.33 -2.91
CA TRP A 104 3.56 4.22 -1.75
C TRP A 104 4.25 5.56 -2.03
N GLN A 105 5.38 5.54 -2.74
CA GLN A 105 6.08 6.77 -3.11
C GLN A 105 5.21 7.70 -3.96
N GLU A 106 4.34 7.14 -4.79
CA GLU A 106 3.39 7.89 -5.61
C GLU A 106 2.08 8.23 -4.87
N GLY A 107 1.60 7.29 -4.07
CA GLY A 107 0.27 7.39 -3.46
C GLY A 107 0.22 8.22 -2.20
N VAL A 108 1.17 8.04 -1.28
CA VAL A 108 1.16 8.75 0.00
C VAL A 108 1.24 10.27 -0.15
N PRO A 109 2.01 10.83 -1.10
CA PRO A 109 1.99 12.28 -1.36
C PRO A 109 0.64 12.85 -1.82
N LEU A 110 -0.28 12.02 -2.25
CA LEU A 110 -1.66 12.45 -2.59
C LEU A 110 -2.52 12.69 -1.35
N MET A 111 -2.12 12.14 -0.21
CA MET A 111 -2.82 12.28 1.06
C MET A 111 -2.46 13.59 1.75
N ARG A 112 -3.36 14.06 2.60
CA ARG A 112 -3.09 15.10 3.59
C ARG A 112 -3.02 14.50 4.98
N VAL A 113 -2.23 15.10 5.86
CA VAL A 113 -2.20 14.70 7.27
C VAL A 113 -3.62 14.70 7.84
N GLY A 114 -3.99 13.61 8.50
CA GLY A 114 -5.31 13.37 9.08
C GLY A 114 -6.28 12.63 8.16
N GLU A 115 -5.91 12.34 6.92
CA GLU A 115 -6.74 11.59 5.98
C GLU A 115 -6.48 10.10 6.02
N ARG A 116 -7.50 9.33 5.65
CA ARG A 116 -7.42 7.90 5.36
C ARG A 116 -7.66 7.67 3.88
N PHE A 117 -6.79 6.89 3.27
CA PHE A 117 -6.93 6.43 1.88
C PHE A 117 -6.87 4.91 1.81
N GLU A 118 -7.54 4.38 0.80
CA GLU A 118 -7.31 3.02 0.32
C GLU A 118 -6.52 3.08 -0.99
N PHE A 119 -5.55 2.18 -1.11
CA PHE A 119 -4.73 2.02 -2.30
C PHE A 119 -4.80 0.58 -2.79
N ALA A 120 -4.96 0.40 -4.09
CA ALA A 120 -4.71 -0.88 -4.75
C ALA A 120 -3.50 -0.68 -5.68
N ILE A 121 -2.41 -1.36 -5.35
CA ILE A 121 -1.12 -1.18 -5.98
C ILE A 121 -0.83 -2.38 -6.86
N PRO A 122 -0.71 -2.20 -8.18
CA PRO A 122 -0.36 -3.30 -9.08
C PRO A 122 1.05 -3.83 -8.76
N TRP A 123 1.27 -5.11 -9.04
CA TRP A 123 2.50 -5.82 -8.70
C TRP A 123 3.79 -5.14 -9.17
N ASN A 124 3.76 -4.50 -10.34
CA ASN A 124 4.93 -3.80 -10.91
C ASN A 124 5.33 -2.52 -10.14
N LEU A 125 4.44 -2.02 -9.29
CA LEU A 125 4.71 -0.91 -8.38
C LEU A 125 4.82 -1.37 -6.91
N ALA A 126 4.82 -2.67 -6.68
CA ALA A 126 4.98 -3.32 -5.39
C ALA A 126 6.24 -4.19 -5.39
N TYR A 127 6.10 -5.53 -5.30
CA TYR A 127 7.26 -6.42 -5.17
C TYR A 127 7.61 -7.21 -6.44
N GLY A 128 7.00 -6.87 -7.58
CA GLY A 128 7.35 -7.43 -8.89
C GLY A 128 6.98 -8.90 -9.06
N TRP A 129 7.56 -9.53 -10.07
CA TRP A 129 7.35 -10.94 -10.37
C TRP A 129 7.99 -11.89 -9.37
N ASN A 130 9.05 -11.47 -8.71
CA ASN A 130 9.75 -12.32 -7.74
C ASN A 130 9.06 -12.36 -6.39
N GLY A 131 8.25 -11.36 -6.07
CA GLY A 131 7.65 -11.20 -4.75
C GLY A 131 8.70 -10.91 -3.67
N ARG A 132 8.29 -10.97 -2.42
CA ARG A 132 9.20 -10.83 -1.28
C ARG A 132 8.58 -11.38 -0.01
N GLY A 133 9.30 -12.26 0.69
CA GLY A 133 8.79 -12.88 1.91
C GLY A 133 7.43 -13.56 1.68
N PRO A 134 6.39 -13.19 2.43
CA PRO A 134 5.05 -13.78 2.25
C PRO A 134 4.31 -13.28 1.01
N ILE A 135 4.83 -12.25 0.33
CA ILE A 135 4.18 -11.65 -0.82
C ILE A 135 4.62 -12.40 -2.07
N PRO A 136 3.69 -13.12 -2.73
CA PRO A 136 4.02 -13.86 -3.94
C PRO A 136 4.32 -12.91 -5.11
N GLY A 137 5.03 -13.43 -6.09
CA GLY A 137 5.27 -12.71 -7.35
C GLY A 137 3.97 -12.39 -8.08
N GLY A 138 3.90 -11.22 -8.68
CA GLY A 138 2.72 -10.78 -9.44
C GLY A 138 1.52 -10.34 -8.60
N ALA A 139 1.69 -10.14 -7.29
CA ALA A 139 0.59 -9.78 -6.38
C ALA A 139 0.27 -8.29 -6.40
N THR A 140 -0.98 -7.96 -6.68
CA THR A 140 -1.57 -6.66 -6.38
C THR A 140 -1.85 -6.58 -4.90
N LEU A 141 -1.47 -5.47 -4.26
CA LEU A 141 -1.62 -5.26 -2.83
C LEU A 141 -2.65 -4.17 -2.54
N VAL A 142 -3.46 -4.38 -1.51
CA VAL A 142 -4.47 -3.41 -1.06
C VAL A 142 -4.07 -2.88 0.31
N PHE A 143 -3.88 -1.58 0.41
CA PHE A 143 -3.53 -0.92 1.67
C PHE A 143 -4.61 0.06 2.09
N THR A 144 -4.93 0.05 3.38
CA THR A 144 -5.62 1.15 4.05
C THR A 144 -4.58 1.92 4.83
N ILE A 145 -4.43 3.21 4.58
CA ILE A 145 -3.40 4.05 5.20
C ILE A 145 -4.05 5.26 5.87
N ASP A 146 -3.70 5.49 7.13
CA ASP A 146 -3.96 6.72 7.86
C ASP A 146 -2.66 7.53 7.92
N LEU A 147 -2.64 8.72 7.34
CA LEU A 147 -1.48 9.60 7.42
C LEU A 147 -1.56 10.43 8.71
N ILE A 148 -0.69 10.12 9.67
CA ILE A 148 -0.71 10.73 11.00
C ILE A 148 0.17 11.97 11.04
N GLY A 149 1.34 11.92 10.40
CA GLY A 149 2.26 13.05 10.43
C GLY A 149 3.35 12.95 9.37
N ILE A 150 4.05 14.06 9.20
CA ILE A 150 5.19 14.21 8.29
C ILE A 150 6.36 14.74 9.12
N ALA A 151 7.49 14.05 9.04
CA ALA A 151 8.76 14.55 9.52
C ALA A 151 9.60 15.07 8.34
N PRO A 152 10.28 16.20 8.47
CA PRO A 152 11.21 16.62 7.43
C PRO A 152 12.31 15.57 7.24
N PRO A 153 12.92 15.49 6.03
CA PRO A 153 14.04 14.59 5.82
C PRO A 153 15.12 14.88 6.86
N ALA A 154 15.74 13.82 7.37
CA ALA A 154 16.81 13.95 8.34
C ALA A 154 17.92 14.82 7.72
N GLN A 155 18.24 15.93 8.37
CA GLN A 155 19.38 16.74 7.95
C GLN A 155 20.62 15.89 8.19
N GLU A 156 21.32 15.58 7.12
CA GLU A 156 22.66 15.02 7.24
C GLU A 156 23.54 16.08 7.92
N SER A 157 23.93 15.76 9.15
CA SER A 157 24.90 16.55 9.90
C SER A 157 26.32 16.18 9.50
#